data_988467a19ba099ebde310b52c428fde5
#
_entry.id   988467a19ba099ebde310b52c428fde5
#
_cell.length_a   1.000
_cell.length_b   1.000
_cell.length_c   1.000
_cell.angle_alpha   90.00
_cell.angle_beta   90.00
_cell.angle_gamma   90.00
#
_symmetry.space_group_name_H-M   'P 1'
#
loop_
_entity.id
_entity.type
_entity.pdbx_description
1 polymer ?
#
loop_
_entity_poly.entity_id
_entity_poly.type
_entity_poly.pdbx_seq_one_letter_code
_entity_poly.pdbx_strand_id
1 'polypeptide(L)'
;MKRDMDTIRQILLTVRESEKAICGIDGIAPAVFFEHVRLLDEAGLVTAALQIVQNRTTAAIVWRLTWAGQDFADAITSDTLWQKAKDNVLKPTGSWTFDVLKEWLKTEISQGLPTLRGLGQ
;
A
#
# COMPACT_ATOMS: atom_id res chain seq x y z
N MET A 1 -8.98 15.45 -1.57
CA MET A 1 -8.65 14.20 -2.31
C MET A 1 -9.02 12.99 -1.47
N LYS A 2 -9.59 12.00 -2.09
CA LYS A 2 -9.96 10.77 -1.37
C LYS A 2 -8.90 9.71 -1.61
N ARG A 3 -8.52 8.99 -0.55
CA ARG A 3 -7.53 7.92 -0.64
C ARG A 3 -8.04 6.79 -1.54
N ASP A 4 -7.22 6.37 -2.50
CA ASP A 4 -7.51 5.28 -3.42
C ASP A 4 -6.54 4.13 -3.11
N MET A 5 -7.08 3.02 -2.63
CA MET A 5 -6.23 1.90 -2.22
C MET A 5 -5.61 1.14 -3.39
N ASP A 6 -6.21 1.18 -4.56
CA ASP A 6 -5.56 0.60 -5.74
C ASP A 6 -4.31 1.42 -6.11
N THR A 7 -4.39 2.74 -5.98
CA THR A 7 -3.21 3.61 -6.18
C THR A 7 -2.14 3.34 -5.13
N ILE A 8 -2.51 3.20 -3.87
CA ILE A 8 -1.60 2.84 -2.77
C ILE A 8 -0.87 1.53 -3.12
N ARG A 9 -1.63 0.50 -3.51
CA ARG A 9 -1.06 -0.79 -3.88
C ARG A 9 -0.08 -0.66 -5.05
N GLN A 10 -0.47 0.06 -6.09
CA GLN A 10 0.37 0.24 -7.27
C GLN A 10 1.69 0.92 -6.92
N ILE A 11 1.64 1.96 -6.09
CA ILE A 11 2.86 2.65 -5.65
C ILE A 11 3.76 1.70 -4.86
N LEU A 12 3.21 0.98 -3.89
CA LEU A 12 4.01 0.07 -3.06
C LEU A 12 4.67 -1.02 -3.89
N LEU A 13 3.92 -1.65 -4.79
CA LEU A 13 4.49 -2.71 -5.63
C LEU A 13 5.54 -2.17 -6.60
N THR A 14 5.34 -0.97 -7.13
CA THR A 14 6.32 -0.33 -8.02
C THR A 14 7.60 0.00 -7.28
N VAL A 15 7.48 0.59 -6.08
CA VAL A 15 8.66 0.91 -5.27
C VAL A 15 9.43 -0.35 -4.90
N ARG A 16 8.72 -1.41 -4.53
CA ARG A 16 9.35 -2.69 -4.16
C ARG A 16 10.22 -3.24 -5.28
N GLU A 17 9.74 -3.15 -6.52
CA GLU A 17 10.45 -3.70 -7.68
C GLU A 17 11.49 -2.74 -8.25
N SER A 18 11.49 -1.48 -7.84
CA SER A 18 12.41 -0.49 -8.36
C SER A 18 13.72 -0.47 -7.57
N GLU A 19 14.83 -0.37 -8.29
CA GLU A 19 16.16 -0.19 -7.68
C GLU A 19 16.52 1.28 -7.54
N LYS A 20 15.69 2.17 -8.09
CA LYS A 20 15.93 3.62 -8.07
C LYS A 20 14.77 4.32 -7.39
N ALA A 21 15.04 5.51 -6.88
CA ALA A 21 13.99 6.38 -6.37
C ALA A 21 12.98 6.67 -7.48
N ILE A 22 11.70 6.72 -7.13
CA ILE A 22 10.64 7.06 -8.08
C ILE A 22 9.96 8.37 -7.67
N CYS A 23 9.58 9.17 -8.67
CA CYS A 23 8.89 10.43 -8.44
C CYS A 23 7.60 10.52 -9.26
N GLY A 24 7.17 9.42 -9.84
CA GLY A 24 5.93 9.31 -10.58
C GLY A 24 5.76 7.92 -11.13
N ILE A 25 4.53 7.60 -11.56
CA ILE A 25 4.18 6.33 -12.20
C ILE A 25 3.29 6.66 -13.39
N ASP A 26 3.60 6.06 -14.54
CA ASP A 26 2.79 6.23 -15.73
C ASP A 26 1.35 5.78 -15.46
N GLY A 27 0.39 6.56 -15.87
CA GLY A 27 -1.01 6.27 -15.65
C GLY A 27 -1.59 6.85 -14.36
N ILE A 28 -0.75 7.40 -13.49
CA ILE A 28 -1.21 8.08 -12.28
C ILE A 28 -0.89 9.56 -12.43
N ALA A 29 -1.90 10.42 -12.27
CA ALA A 29 -1.71 11.86 -12.34
C ALA A 29 -0.71 12.31 -11.28
N PRO A 30 0.21 13.25 -11.57
CA PRO A 30 1.23 13.67 -10.61
C PRO A 30 0.67 14.10 -9.26
N ALA A 31 -0.39 14.90 -9.25
CA ALA A 31 -0.99 15.36 -8.00
C ALA A 31 -1.51 14.19 -7.17
N VAL A 32 -2.11 13.20 -7.80
CA VAL A 32 -2.62 11.99 -7.13
C VAL A 32 -1.45 11.19 -6.57
N PHE A 33 -0.40 11.00 -7.35
CA PHE A 33 0.81 10.31 -6.90
C PHE A 33 1.40 10.99 -5.66
N PHE A 34 1.61 12.30 -5.73
CA PHE A 34 2.24 13.04 -4.63
C PHE A 34 1.43 12.94 -3.33
N GLU A 35 0.12 13.10 -3.39
CA GLU A 35 -0.72 13.02 -2.21
C GLU A 35 -0.77 11.61 -1.63
N HIS A 36 -0.75 10.58 -2.48
CA HIS A 36 -0.72 9.20 -2.01
C HIS A 36 0.64 8.84 -1.39
N VAL A 37 1.73 9.39 -1.92
CA VAL A 37 3.04 9.22 -1.29
C VAL A 37 3.05 9.87 0.10
N ARG A 38 2.43 11.03 0.24
CA ARG A 38 2.30 11.69 1.54
C ARG A 38 1.56 10.79 2.54
N LEU A 39 0.46 10.16 2.10
CA LEU A 39 -0.29 9.23 2.94
C LEU A 39 0.57 8.02 3.33
N LEU A 40 1.34 7.47 2.40
CA LEU A 40 2.23 6.35 2.67
C LEU A 40 3.34 6.73 3.65
N ASP A 41 3.86 7.94 3.52
CA ASP A 41 4.87 8.47 4.45
C ASP A 41 4.28 8.62 5.85
N GLU A 42 3.08 9.18 5.96
CA GLU A 42 2.37 9.31 7.23
C GLU A 42 2.11 7.94 7.89
N ALA A 43 1.82 6.93 7.08
CA ALA A 43 1.58 5.58 7.58
C ALA A 43 2.88 4.85 7.95
N GLY A 44 4.04 5.41 7.63
CA GLY A 44 5.31 4.78 7.93
C GLY A 44 5.66 3.63 6.99
N LEU A 45 5.11 3.61 5.78
CA LEU A 45 5.32 2.51 4.84
C LEU A 45 6.42 2.80 3.83
N VAL A 46 6.79 4.05 3.64
CA VAL A 46 7.84 4.43 2.69
C VAL A 46 8.81 5.43 3.32
N THR A 47 10.02 5.46 2.78
CA THR A 47 10.97 6.55 3.04
C THR A 47 10.92 7.46 1.83
N ALA A 48 10.50 8.71 2.04
CA ALA A 48 10.26 9.64 0.96
C ALA A 48 10.64 11.07 1.36
N ALA A 49 10.89 11.90 0.35
CA ALA A 49 11.01 13.34 0.54
C ALA A 49 9.82 14.01 -0.12
N LEU A 50 9.21 14.94 0.58
CA LEU A 50 8.01 15.63 0.12
C LEU A 50 8.25 17.14 0.11
N GLN A 51 7.66 17.81 -0.89
CA GLN A 51 7.55 19.26 -0.88
C GLN A 51 6.07 19.60 -0.69
N ILE A 52 5.77 20.32 0.38
CA ILE A 52 4.40 20.68 0.72
C ILE A 52 4.29 22.20 0.74
N VAL A 53 3.36 22.74 -0.06
CA VAL A 53 3.10 24.17 -0.14
C VAL A 53 1.62 24.40 0.10
N GLN A 54 1.27 25.21 1.10
CA GLN A 54 -0.10 25.50 1.47
C GLN A 54 -0.93 24.22 1.66
N ASN A 55 -0.35 23.28 2.41
CA ASN A 55 -0.95 21.99 2.74
C ASN A 55 -1.21 21.08 1.52
N ARG A 56 -0.61 21.38 0.38
CA ARG A 56 -0.69 20.56 -0.82
C ARG A 56 0.68 20.00 -1.14
N THR A 57 0.74 18.71 -1.45
CA THR A 57 1.99 18.06 -1.83
C THR A 57 2.28 18.37 -3.30
N THR A 58 3.36 19.11 -3.55
CA THR A 58 3.71 19.58 -4.88
C THR A 58 4.83 18.76 -5.52
N ALA A 59 5.54 17.96 -4.75
CA ALA A 59 6.55 17.03 -5.27
C ALA A 59 6.76 15.92 -4.25
N ALA A 60 7.17 14.75 -4.74
CA ALA A 60 7.48 13.61 -3.88
C ALA A 60 8.52 12.73 -4.58
N ILE A 61 9.50 12.26 -3.79
CA ILE A 61 10.46 11.27 -4.23
C ILE A 61 10.41 10.13 -3.22
N VAL A 62 10.17 8.91 -3.69
CA VAL A 62 10.12 7.72 -2.83
C VAL A 62 11.40 6.94 -3.05
N TRP A 63 12.18 6.74 -1.98
CA TRP A 63 13.44 6.02 -2.09
C TRP A 63 13.29 4.53 -1.88
N ARG A 64 12.47 4.12 -0.93
CA ARG A 64 12.29 2.70 -0.64
C ARG A 64 11.09 2.48 0.28
N LEU A 65 10.71 1.21 0.43
CA LEU A 65 9.74 0.82 1.45
C LEU A 65 10.45 0.69 2.79
N THR A 66 9.73 1.00 3.86
CA THR A 66 10.19 0.68 5.22
C THR A 66 10.01 -0.81 5.47
N TRP A 67 10.45 -1.30 6.64
CA TRP A 67 10.19 -2.69 7.01
C TRP A 67 8.69 -2.99 6.98
N ALA A 68 7.88 -2.12 7.60
CA ALA A 68 6.42 -2.27 7.57
C ALA A 68 5.86 -2.19 6.15
N GLY A 69 6.43 -1.34 5.31
CA GLY A 69 6.03 -1.24 3.91
C GLY A 69 6.31 -2.51 3.12
N GLN A 70 7.44 -3.17 3.39
CA GLN A 70 7.77 -4.45 2.76
C GLN A 70 6.77 -5.54 3.17
N ASP A 71 6.45 -5.62 4.45
CA ASP A 71 5.46 -6.59 4.94
C ASP A 71 4.10 -6.36 4.29
N PHE A 72 3.67 -5.11 4.21
CA PHE A 72 2.38 -4.80 3.61
C PHE A 72 2.39 -5.09 2.10
N ALA A 73 3.46 -4.73 1.40
CA ALA A 73 3.58 -5.01 -0.03
C ALA A 73 3.52 -6.52 -0.30
N ASP A 74 4.20 -7.31 0.52
CA ASP A 74 4.15 -8.78 0.39
C ASP A 74 2.72 -9.29 0.59
N ALA A 75 1.99 -8.73 1.53
CA ALA A 75 0.62 -9.15 1.82
C ALA A 75 -0.36 -8.82 0.69
N ILE A 76 -0.09 -7.77 -0.09
CA ILE A 76 -0.98 -7.32 -1.16
C ILE A 76 -0.50 -7.71 -2.56
N THR A 77 0.51 -8.58 -2.67
CA THR A 77 1.08 -8.97 -3.96
C THR A 77 0.08 -9.76 -4.81
N SER A 78 -0.70 -10.65 -4.20
CA SER A 78 -1.65 -11.48 -4.92
C SER A 78 -2.85 -10.67 -5.40
N ASP A 79 -3.09 -10.68 -6.71
CA ASP A 79 -4.27 -10.02 -7.30
C ASP A 79 -5.55 -10.62 -6.78
N THR A 80 -5.59 -11.94 -6.62
CA THR A 80 -6.77 -12.66 -6.11
C THR A 80 -7.07 -12.24 -4.67
N LEU A 81 -6.06 -12.22 -3.82
CA LEU A 81 -6.22 -11.82 -2.43
C LEU A 81 -6.64 -10.35 -2.31
N TRP A 82 -6.06 -9.50 -3.15
CA TRP A 82 -6.42 -8.09 -3.19
C TRP A 82 -7.88 -7.90 -3.60
N GLN A 83 -8.35 -8.65 -4.60
CA GLN A 83 -9.74 -8.57 -5.02
C GLN A 83 -10.67 -9.04 -3.90
N LYS A 84 -10.31 -10.09 -3.17
CA LYS A 84 -11.06 -10.54 -2.00
C LYS A 84 -11.11 -9.46 -0.93
N ALA A 85 -10.01 -8.77 -0.69
CA ALA A 85 -9.96 -7.67 0.28
C ALA A 85 -10.93 -6.57 -0.10
N LYS A 86 -10.97 -6.19 -1.38
CA LYS A 86 -11.89 -5.17 -1.85
C LYS A 86 -13.34 -5.61 -1.66
N ASP A 87 -13.65 -6.86 -1.98
CA ASP A 87 -15.02 -7.37 -1.90
C ASP A 87 -15.49 -7.58 -0.45
N ASN A 88 -14.60 -8.01 0.43
CA ASN A 88 -14.99 -8.41 1.78
C ASN A 88 -14.77 -7.33 2.84
N VAL A 89 -13.89 -6.39 2.59
CA VAL A 89 -13.55 -5.33 3.56
C VAL A 89 -14.03 -3.97 3.10
N LEU A 90 -13.67 -3.58 1.88
CA LEU A 90 -13.93 -2.23 1.40
C LEU A 90 -15.38 -2.00 1.00
N LYS A 91 -15.98 -2.91 0.22
CA LYS A 91 -17.35 -2.74 -0.25
C LYS A 91 -18.40 -2.88 0.84
N PRO A 92 -18.35 -3.94 1.68
CA PRO A 92 -19.41 -4.13 2.67
C PRO A 92 -19.47 -3.06 3.74
N THR A 93 -18.33 -2.50 4.13
CA THR A 93 -18.31 -1.51 5.21
C THR A 93 -18.52 -0.09 4.73
N GLY A 94 -18.37 0.16 3.45
CA GLY A 94 -18.45 1.53 2.89
C GLY A 94 -17.29 2.42 3.35
N SER A 95 -16.64 2.05 4.42
CA SER A 95 -15.43 2.69 4.92
C SER A 95 -14.60 1.62 5.61
N TRP A 96 -13.29 1.81 5.63
CA TRP A 96 -12.40 0.87 6.27
C TRP A 96 -11.13 1.59 6.72
N THR A 97 -10.43 1.00 7.68
CA THR A 97 -9.17 1.53 8.15
C THR A 97 -8.04 0.61 7.70
N PHE A 98 -6.84 1.18 7.65
CA PHE A 98 -5.63 0.43 7.32
C PHE A 98 -5.46 -0.77 8.26
N ASP A 99 -5.75 -0.57 9.54
CA ASP A 99 -5.60 -1.64 10.54
C ASP A 99 -6.55 -2.80 10.29
N VAL A 100 -7.80 -2.51 9.92
CA VAL A 100 -8.78 -3.55 9.59
C VAL A 100 -8.30 -4.35 8.39
N LEU A 101 -7.84 -3.66 7.34
CA LEU A 101 -7.32 -4.33 6.15
C LEU A 101 -6.10 -5.19 6.48
N LYS A 102 -5.16 -4.69 7.28
CA LYS A 102 -3.98 -5.45 7.69
C LYS A 102 -4.36 -6.73 8.43
N GLU A 103 -5.25 -6.63 9.38
CA GLU A 103 -5.68 -7.79 10.16
C GLU A 103 -6.38 -8.83 9.28
N TRP A 104 -7.24 -8.36 8.38
CA TRP A 104 -7.91 -9.26 7.44
C TRP A 104 -6.90 -9.99 6.56
N LEU A 105 -5.91 -9.25 6.01
CA LEU A 105 -4.88 -9.83 5.16
C LEU A 105 -4.03 -10.85 5.93
N LYS A 106 -3.65 -10.54 7.17
CA LYS A 106 -2.89 -11.47 8.00
C LYS A 106 -3.64 -12.77 8.22
N THR A 107 -4.92 -12.69 8.51
CA THR A 107 -5.75 -13.86 8.73
C THR A 107 -5.85 -14.70 7.47
N GLU A 108 -6.13 -14.07 6.33
CA GLU A 108 -6.26 -14.78 5.05
C GLU A 108 -4.95 -15.44 4.63
N ILE A 109 -3.83 -14.76 4.79
CA ILE A 109 -2.51 -15.30 4.44
C ILE A 109 -2.19 -16.49 5.33
N SER A 110 -2.39 -16.38 6.64
CA SER A 110 -2.13 -17.48 7.56
C SER A 110 -2.97 -18.71 7.24
N GLN A 111 -4.25 -18.52 6.91
CA GLN A 111 -5.14 -19.61 6.56
C GLN A 111 -4.86 -20.19 5.19
N GLY A 112 -4.39 -19.33 4.27
CA GLY A 112 -4.15 -19.74 2.89
C GLY A 112 -2.82 -20.40 2.62
N LEU A 113 -1.88 -20.39 3.59
CA LEU A 113 -0.54 -20.94 3.40
C LEU A 113 -0.41 -22.30 4.09
N PRO A 114 -0.49 -23.41 3.35
CA PRO A 114 -0.41 -24.76 3.94
C PRO A 114 0.87 -24.99 4.75
N THR A 115 1.98 -24.41 4.32
CA THR A 115 3.27 -24.53 5.02
C THR A 115 3.18 -23.98 6.43
N LEU A 116 2.57 -22.80 6.59
CA LEU A 116 2.41 -22.20 7.91
C LEU A 116 1.46 -23.02 8.78
N ARG A 117 0.40 -23.58 8.20
CA ARG A 117 -0.51 -24.47 8.93
C ARG A 117 0.23 -25.71 9.40
N GLY A 118 1.05 -26.30 8.53
CA GLY A 118 1.83 -27.47 8.89
C GLY A 118 2.80 -27.20 10.03
N LEU A 119 3.41 -26.04 10.03
CA LEU A 119 4.33 -25.65 11.10
C LEU A 119 3.62 -25.31 12.41
N GLY A 120 2.37 -24.85 12.33
CA GLY A 120 1.57 -24.51 13.48
C GLY A 120 0.92 -25.68 14.18
N GLN A 121 1.07 -26.85 13.64
CA GLN A 121 0.45 -28.08 14.21
C GLN A 121 1.46 -28.96 14.96
#